data_888862ab24c71dcea5aa0c3f435a1005
#
_entry.id   888862ab24c71dcea5aa0c3f435a1005
#
_cell.length_a   1.000
_cell.length_b   1.000
_cell.length_c   1.000
_cell.angle_alpha   90.00
_cell.angle_beta   90.00
_cell.angle_gamma   90.00
#
_symmetry.space_group_name_H-M   'P 1'
#
loop_
_entity.id
_entity.type
_entity.pdbx_description
1 polymer ?
#
loop_
_entity_poly.entity_id
_entity_poly.type
_entity_poly.pdbx_seq_one_letter_code
_entity_poly.pdbx_strand_id
1 'polypeptide(L)'
;MLFRSRYLKGIRNGWELTPRVRLQVMDSYDLDYQTNRPENAFPLERTQYQKLYLDASDHSLKEVPVETLASASYDAVEGNTTFTIQFNKDVEITGHSKLKLWVEARGNDDMDLFITMLKLSAEDEFMPTWVFGGQRHPGSWGKLRVSHRALDTTKDNSIVPIHSHLKEEKLSEGEIVPVEIEIFPISRIWHKGEKLQIRVAGHYIRDPWFEPFTWELCNKGTHVIHTVSEYDSYLQIPVIPARLQAGEFVRR
;
A
#
# COMPACT_ATOMS: atom_id res chain seq x y z
N MET A 1 -15.06 -19.68 19.63
CA MET A 1 -15.66 -21.02 19.40
C MET A 1 -17.15 -21.01 18.98
N LEU A 2 -17.83 -19.87 18.91
CA LEU A 2 -19.27 -19.79 18.59
C LEU A 2 -19.62 -20.46 17.26
N PHE A 3 -18.85 -20.21 16.19
CA PHE A 3 -19.04 -20.81 14.86
C PHE A 3 -19.12 -22.35 14.89
N ARG A 4 -18.10 -23.02 15.49
CA ARG A 4 -18.06 -24.48 15.56
C ARG A 4 -19.22 -25.06 16.35
N SER A 5 -19.59 -24.44 17.45
CA SER A 5 -20.73 -24.89 18.26
C SER A 5 -22.04 -24.75 17.51
N ARG A 6 -22.19 -23.68 16.72
CA ARG A 6 -23.40 -23.45 15.89
C ARG A 6 -23.53 -24.48 14.78
N TYR A 7 -22.51 -24.65 13.96
CA TYR A 7 -22.63 -25.45 12.73
C TYR A 7 -22.33 -26.93 12.93
N LEU A 8 -21.45 -27.30 13.85
CA LEU A 8 -21.12 -28.71 14.08
C LEU A 8 -21.96 -29.38 15.17
N LYS A 9 -22.47 -28.60 16.12
CA LYS A 9 -23.26 -29.14 17.25
C LYS A 9 -24.72 -28.68 17.26
N GLY A 10 -25.14 -27.86 16.31
CA GLY A 10 -26.50 -27.32 16.22
C GLY A 10 -26.91 -26.38 17.36
N ILE A 11 -25.95 -25.90 18.17
CA ILE A 11 -26.23 -25.05 19.33
C ILE A 11 -26.61 -23.66 18.86
N ARG A 12 -27.80 -23.18 19.26
CA ARG A 12 -28.21 -21.79 19.02
C ARG A 12 -27.48 -20.88 20.04
N ASN A 13 -26.48 -20.14 19.57
CA ASN A 13 -25.59 -19.36 20.41
C ASN A 13 -25.42 -17.90 19.92
N GLY A 14 -26.33 -17.43 19.07
CA GLY A 14 -26.32 -16.06 18.56
C GLY A 14 -25.27 -15.79 17.47
N TRP A 15 -24.63 -16.82 16.90
CA TRP A 15 -23.66 -16.64 15.81
C TRP A 15 -24.21 -15.83 14.64
N GLU A 16 -25.50 -15.97 14.35
CA GLU A 16 -26.20 -15.25 13.28
C GLU A 16 -26.20 -13.73 13.48
N LEU A 17 -25.97 -13.25 14.70
CA LEU A 17 -25.86 -11.83 15.04
C LEU A 17 -24.42 -11.31 14.85
N THR A 18 -23.48 -12.20 14.54
CA THR A 18 -22.09 -11.81 14.31
C THR A 18 -21.98 -11.05 12.98
N PRO A 19 -21.38 -9.86 12.98
CA PRO A 19 -21.15 -9.10 11.74
C PRO A 19 -20.35 -9.91 10.72
N ARG A 20 -20.63 -9.72 9.43
CA ARG A 20 -19.92 -10.40 8.34
C ARG A 20 -18.43 -10.08 8.34
N VAL A 21 -18.09 -8.83 8.66
CA VAL A 21 -16.72 -8.35 8.76
C VAL A 21 -16.53 -7.70 10.14
N ARG A 22 -15.41 -7.99 10.77
CA ARG A 22 -14.96 -7.35 12.01
C ARG A 22 -13.56 -6.85 11.77
N LEU A 23 -13.42 -5.54 11.67
CA LEU A 23 -12.14 -4.90 11.41
C LEU A 23 -11.41 -4.56 12.70
N GLN A 24 -10.10 -4.66 12.62
CA GLN A 24 -9.17 -4.04 13.53
C GLN A 24 -8.54 -2.87 12.78
N VAL A 25 -8.63 -1.67 13.32
CA VAL A 25 -7.92 -0.50 12.79
C VAL A 25 -6.73 -0.28 13.68
N MET A 26 -5.54 -0.50 13.12
CA MET A 26 -4.26 -0.35 13.82
C MET A 26 -3.88 1.13 13.93
N ASP A 27 -3.09 1.46 14.93
CA ASP A 27 -2.51 2.79 15.09
C ASP A 27 -0.98 2.70 15.13
N SER A 28 -0.39 2.48 16.28
CA SER A 28 1.04 2.26 16.49
C SER A 28 1.33 0.80 16.85
N TYR A 29 2.60 0.48 17.12
CA TYR A 29 3.09 -0.90 17.26
C TYR A 29 2.24 -1.82 18.13
N ASP A 30 1.78 -1.35 19.28
CA ASP A 30 1.01 -2.10 20.29
C ASP A 30 -0.35 -1.47 20.59
N LEU A 31 -0.77 -0.49 19.81
CA LEU A 31 -2.02 0.22 19.98
C LEU A 31 -2.93 0.03 18.78
N ASP A 32 -4.18 -0.31 19.08
CA ASP A 32 -5.25 -0.32 18.10
C ASP A 32 -6.14 0.90 18.29
N TYR A 33 -6.42 1.58 17.18
CA TYR A 33 -7.41 2.67 17.16
C TYR A 33 -8.82 2.14 17.40
N GLN A 34 -9.17 1.03 16.76
CA GLN A 34 -10.45 0.33 16.97
C GLN A 34 -10.30 -1.17 16.86
N THR A 35 -10.89 -1.93 17.77
CA THR A 35 -10.97 -3.39 17.72
C THR A 35 -12.39 -3.85 17.44
N ASN A 36 -12.53 -4.95 16.68
CA ASN A 36 -13.82 -5.60 16.39
C ASN A 36 -14.88 -4.65 15.77
N ARG A 37 -14.48 -3.62 15.02
CA ARG A 37 -15.43 -2.73 14.34
C ARG A 37 -16.33 -3.53 13.39
N PRO A 38 -17.66 -3.52 13.59
CA PRO A 38 -18.57 -4.26 12.74
C PRO A 38 -18.74 -3.56 11.38
N GLU A 39 -18.64 -4.34 10.31
CA GLU A 39 -18.84 -3.89 8.93
C GLU A 39 -19.67 -4.91 8.15
N ASN A 40 -20.38 -4.45 7.11
CA ASN A 40 -21.26 -5.30 6.31
C ASN A 40 -20.55 -6.04 5.19
N ALA A 41 -19.50 -5.44 4.63
CA ALA A 41 -18.73 -5.96 3.49
C ALA A 41 -17.26 -5.50 3.56
N PHE A 42 -16.41 -6.16 2.76
CA PHE A 42 -15.07 -5.72 2.43
C PHE A 42 -14.85 -5.93 0.92
N PRO A 43 -14.37 -4.95 0.16
CA PRO A 43 -14.06 -3.57 0.57
C PRO A 43 -15.27 -2.86 1.17
N LEU A 44 -15.04 -1.83 2.01
CA LEU A 44 -16.11 -1.09 2.67
C LEU A 44 -16.87 -0.25 1.62
N GLU A 45 -18.20 -0.28 1.65
CA GLU A 45 -19.05 0.46 0.70
C GLU A 45 -18.79 1.98 0.70
N ARG A 46 -18.33 2.54 1.83
CA ARG A 46 -18.03 3.96 1.98
C ARG A 46 -16.59 4.34 1.63
N THR A 47 -15.78 3.38 1.15
CA THR A 47 -14.40 3.66 0.75
C THR A 47 -14.34 4.70 -0.36
N GLN A 48 -13.51 5.72 -0.18
CA GLN A 48 -13.21 6.72 -1.19
C GLN A 48 -11.76 6.54 -1.63
N TYR A 49 -11.57 6.18 -2.90
CA TYR A 49 -10.23 6.04 -3.46
C TYR A 49 -9.69 7.40 -3.84
N GLN A 50 -8.58 7.79 -3.22
CA GLN A 50 -7.87 9.05 -3.48
C GLN A 50 -6.54 8.78 -4.15
N LYS A 51 -6.17 9.61 -5.13
CA LYS A 51 -4.85 9.59 -5.75
C LYS A 51 -3.94 10.61 -5.07
N LEU A 52 -2.74 10.17 -4.74
CA LEU A 52 -1.64 10.99 -4.29
C LEU A 52 -0.55 10.91 -5.35
N TYR A 53 -0.28 12.01 -6.04
CA TYR A 53 0.67 12.07 -7.15
C TYR A 53 2.10 12.21 -6.62
N LEU A 54 3.02 11.42 -7.18
CA LEU A 54 4.42 11.47 -6.83
C LEU A 54 5.07 12.69 -7.49
N ASP A 55 5.80 13.48 -6.71
CA ASP A 55 6.63 14.56 -7.21
C ASP A 55 8.10 14.26 -6.93
N ALA A 56 8.86 13.94 -7.98
CA ALA A 56 10.28 13.63 -7.85
C ALA A 56 11.15 14.87 -7.65
N SER A 57 10.62 16.09 -7.80
CA SER A 57 11.38 17.31 -7.60
C SER A 57 11.65 17.63 -6.12
N ASP A 58 10.72 17.20 -5.24
CA ASP A 58 10.80 17.44 -3.80
C ASP A 58 10.53 16.17 -2.95
N HIS A 59 10.37 15.02 -3.62
CA HIS A 59 10.08 13.74 -2.98
C HIS A 59 8.79 13.74 -2.16
N SER A 60 7.79 14.51 -2.58
CA SER A 60 6.49 14.58 -1.93
C SER A 60 5.41 13.75 -2.64
N LEU A 61 4.31 13.51 -1.90
CA LEU A 61 3.03 13.05 -2.43
C LEU A 61 2.05 14.21 -2.41
N LYS A 62 1.38 14.49 -3.52
CA LYS A 62 0.47 15.64 -3.71
C LYS A 62 -0.95 15.18 -4.04
N GLU A 63 -1.95 15.88 -3.52
CA GLU A 63 -3.37 15.59 -3.80
C GLU A 63 -3.80 16.05 -5.21
N VAL A 64 -2.94 16.79 -5.89
CA VAL A 64 -3.16 17.29 -7.27
C VAL A 64 -2.08 16.79 -8.21
N PRO A 65 -2.39 16.62 -9.51
CA PRO A 65 -1.39 16.25 -10.51
C PRO A 65 -0.17 17.16 -10.51
N VAL A 66 1.02 16.59 -10.74
CA VAL A 66 2.29 17.31 -10.83
C VAL A 66 2.53 17.72 -12.27
N GLU A 67 2.88 18.99 -12.49
CA GLU A 67 3.15 19.53 -13.84
C GLU A 67 4.65 19.59 -14.14
N THR A 68 5.49 19.61 -13.12
CA THR A 68 6.96 19.73 -13.26
C THR A 68 7.57 18.41 -13.71
N LEU A 69 8.29 18.43 -14.83
CA LEU A 69 9.08 17.29 -15.28
C LEU A 69 10.21 17.01 -14.30
N ALA A 70 10.14 15.85 -13.65
CA ALA A 70 11.16 15.39 -12.72
C ALA A 70 11.28 13.86 -12.76
N SER A 71 12.41 13.36 -12.30
CA SER A 71 12.61 11.93 -12.11
C SER A 71 13.47 11.68 -10.88
N ALA A 72 13.17 10.58 -10.17
CA ALA A 72 13.97 10.08 -9.07
C ALA A 72 14.71 8.82 -9.54
N SER A 73 16.01 8.76 -9.31
CA SER A 73 16.84 7.62 -9.66
C SER A 73 17.56 7.07 -8.44
N TYR A 74 17.75 5.73 -8.43
CA TYR A 74 18.45 5.06 -7.35
C TYR A 74 19.19 3.82 -7.87
N ASP A 75 20.24 3.39 -7.16
CA ASP A 75 20.94 2.14 -7.46
C ASP A 75 19.96 0.95 -7.37
N ALA A 76 19.92 0.15 -8.42
CA ALA A 76 18.92 -0.92 -8.55
C ALA A 76 19.07 -2.04 -7.51
N VAL A 77 20.25 -2.24 -6.92
CA VAL A 77 20.54 -3.34 -5.99
C VAL A 77 20.37 -2.89 -4.54
N GLU A 78 21.04 -1.78 -4.16
CA GLU A 78 21.15 -1.34 -2.75
C GLU A 78 20.32 -0.07 -2.48
N GLY A 79 19.84 0.61 -3.54
CA GLY A 79 19.19 1.90 -3.42
C GLY A 79 17.70 1.85 -3.23
N ASN A 80 17.15 3.00 -2.89
CA ASN A 80 15.71 3.26 -2.83
C ASN A 80 15.41 4.74 -3.06
N THR A 81 14.14 5.04 -3.31
CA THR A 81 13.59 6.40 -3.26
C THR A 81 12.30 6.42 -2.44
N THR A 82 11.98 7.57 -1.87
CA THR A 82 10.80 7.74 -1.02
C THR A 82 9.99 8.96 -1.43
N PHE A 83 8.67 8.90 -1.21
CA PHE A 83 7.75 10.02 -1.42
C PHE A 83 6.86 10.12 -0.20
N THR A 84 6.65 11.34 0.33
CA THR A 84 6.00 11.52 1.63
C THR A 84 4.91 12.60 1.58
N ILE A 85 3.82 12.38 2.32
CA ILE A 85 2.81 13.40 2.62
C ILE A 85 2.56 13.46 4.12
N GLN A 86 2.44 14.67 4.66
CA GLN A 86 1.99 14.91 6.02
C GLN A 86 0.50 15.23 6.03
N PHE A 87 -0.26 14.51 6.87
CA PHE A 87 -1.70 14.75 6.96
C PHE A 87 -2.04 15.92 7.89
N ASN A 88 -2.93 16.79 7.44
CA ASN A 88 -3.42 17.94 8.22
C ASN A 88 -4.67 17.61 9.07
N LYS A 89 -5.17 16.37 8.98
CA LYS A 89 -6.32 15.81 9.70
C LYS A 89 -6.10 14.30 9.86
N ASP A 90 -6.90 13.67 10.72
CA ASP A 90 -6.89 12.21 10.84
C ASP A 90 -7.41 11.56 9.56
N VAL A 91 -6.68 10.53 9.09
CA VAL A 91 -6.98 9.78 7.86
C VAL A 91 -6.93 8.29 8.16
N GLU A 92 -8.06 7.61 8.03
CA GLU A 92 -8.11 6.15 8.06
C GLU A 92 -7.93 5.59 6.65
N ILE A 93 -6.95 4.70 6.48
CA ILE A 93 -6.71 3.95 5.25
C ILE A 93 -7.07 2.49 5.52
N THR A 94 -8.16 2.01 4.91
CA THR A 94 -8.66 0.64 5.10
C THR A 94 -9.04 0.03 3.76
N GLY A 95 -8.23 -0.91 3.28
CA GLY A 95 -8.43 -1.60 2.02
C GLY A 95 -7.14 -1.81 1.23
N HIS A 96 -7.29 -2.15 -0.05
CA HIS A 96 -6.18 -2.31 -0.99
C HIS A 96 -5.73 -0.96 -1.51
N SER A 97 -4.42 -0.72 -1.48
CA SER A 97 -3.79 0.41 -2.18
C SER A 97 -3.17 -0.06 -3.49
N LYS A 98 -2.99 0.88 -4.41
CA LYS A 98 -2.37 0.63 -5.72
C LYS A 98 -1.35 1.72 -6.02
N LEU A 99 -0.15 1.34 -6.44
CA LEU A 99 0.86 2.27 -6.92
C LEU A 99 0.99 2.15 -8.44
N LYS A 100 0.73 3.24 -9.15
CA LYS A 100 1.07 3.38 -10.56
C LYS A 100 2.38 4.14 -10.66
N LEU A 101 3.33 3.60 -11.41
CA LEU A 101 4.62 4.23 -11.69
C LEU A 101 4.89 4.22 -13.20
N TRP A 102 5.63 5.23 -13.65
CA TRP A 102 6.33 5.21 -14.92
C TRP A 102 7.81 4.99 -14.63
N VAL A 103 8.35 3.89 -15.16
CA VAL A 103 9.68 3.41 -14.78
C VAL A 103 10.57 3.18 -15.99
N GLU A 104 11.87 3.34 -15.78
CA GLU A 104 12.93 3.10 -16.75
C GLU A 104 14.06 2.32 -16.05
N ALA A 105 14.56 1.26 -16.71
CA ALA A 105 15.77 0.56 -16.30
C ALA A 105 16.96 1.08 -17.10
N ARG A 106 18.04 1.48 -16.43
CA ARG A 106 19.31 1.85 -17.07
C ARG A 106 20.38 0.84 -16.76
N GLY A 107 20.94 0.23 -17.81
CA GLY A 107 21.96 -0.81 -17.68
C GLY A 107 21.39 -2.20 -17.39
N ASN A 108 20.08 -2.41 -17.62
CA ASN A 108 19.41 -3.70 -17.56
C ASN A 108 18.15 -3.71 -18.44
N ASP A 109 17.64 -4.91 -18.74
CA ASP A 109 16.42 -5.13 -19.53
C ASP A 109 15.18 -5.48 -18.68
N ASP A 110 15.31 -5.46 -17.33
CA ASP A 110 14.23 -5.76 -16.39
C ASP A 110 14.45 -5.09 -15.04
N MET A 111 13.40 -5.05 -14.22
CA MET A 111 13.41 -4.47 -12.86
C MET A 111 12.58 -5.32 -11.92
N ASP A 112 13.13 -5.62 -10.74
CA ASP A 112 12.34 -6.07 -9.58
C ASP A 112 12.08 -4.87 -8.67
N LEU A 113 10.81 -4.51 -8.49
CA LEU A 113 10.38 -3.40 -7.67
C LEU A 113 9.76 -3.90 -6.37
N PHE A 114 10.18 -3.31 -5.25
CA PHE A 114 9.66 -3.57 -3.92
C PHE A 114 9.12 -2.27 -3.32
N ILE A 115 7.86 -2.31 -2.95
CA ILE A 115 7.12 -1.15 -2.46
C ILE A 115 6.80 -1.37 -1.00
N THR A 116 7.01 -0.35 -0.16
CA THR A 116 6.57 -0.39 1.24
C THR A 116 5.87 0.91 1.58
N MET A 117 4.68 0.80 2.15
CA MET A 117 3.89 1.92 2.66
C MET A 117 4.12 2.06 4.17
N LEU A 118 4.80 3.11 4.57
CA LEU A 118 5.25 3.37 5.92
C LEU A 118 4.40 4.44 6.61
N LYS A 119 4.27 4.32 7.93
CA LYS A 119 3.78 5.40 8.79
C LYS A 119 4.95 6.00 9.55
N LEU A 120 5.06 7.34 9.54
CA LEU A 120 6.03 8.09 10.31
C LEU A 120 5.31 9.05 11.25
N SER A 121 5.93 9.37 12.39
CA SER A 121 5.48 10.44 13.27
C SER A 121 5.66 11.81 12.60
N ALA A 122 5.24 12.88 13.27
CA ALA A 122 5.47 14.24 12.82
C ALA A 122 6.98 14.59 12.75
N GLU A 123 7.78 13.94 13.59
CA GLU A 123 9.24 14.10 13.70
C GLU A 123 10.04 13.13 12.84
N ASP A 124 9.38 12.46 11.86
CA ASP A 124 9.97 11.47 10.96
C ASP A 124 10.40 10.15 11.63
N GLU A 125 9.91 9.87 12.83
CA GLU A 125 10.17 8.58 13.48
C GLU A 125 9.32 7.47 12.87
N PHE A 126 9.96 6.35 12.56
CA PHE A 126 9.26 5.20 12.00
C PHE A 126 8.30 4.56 13.02
N MET A 127 7.05 4.42 12.63
CA MET A 127 5.99 3.80 13.42
C MET A 127 5.60 2.43 12.82
N PRO A 128 6.21 1.32 13.25
CA PRO A 128 5.90 0.00 12.72
C PRO A 128 4.51 -0.47 13.10
N THR A 129 4.04 -1.56 12.48
CA THR A 129 2.90 -2.35 12.96
C THR A 129 3.38 -3.57 13.72
N TRP A 130 2.51 -4.11 14.59
CA TRP A 130 2.74 -5.38 15.26
C TRP A 130 2.35 -6.54 14.34
N VAL A 131 3.15 -7.61 14.36
CA VAL A 131 2.82 -8.89 13.75
C VAL A 131 2.98 -10.03 14.73
N PHE A 132 2.47 -11.19 14.36
CA PHE A 132 2.56 -12.39 15.19
C PHE A 132 4.01 -12.66 15.65
N GLY A 133 4.16 -12.99 16.93
CA GLY A 133 5.48 -13.23 17.52
C GLY A 133 6.21 -11.98 18.04
N GLY A 134 5.53 -10.82 18.12
CA GLY A 134 6.11 -9.58 18.64
C GLY A 134 7.07 -8.88 17.68
N GLN A 135 7.06 -9.26 16.42
CA GLN A 135 7.94 -8.66 15.42
C GLN A 135 7.37 -7.34 14.91
N ARG A 136 8.26 -6.41 14.57
CA ARG A 136 7.92 -5.16 13.93
C ARG A 136 7.81 -5.34 12.43
N HIS A 137 6.68 -4.93 11.86
CA HIS A 137 6.48 -4.95 10.42
C HIS A 137 6.50 -3.53 9.87
N PRO A 138 7.22 -3.26 8.77
CA PRO A 138 7.37 -1.91 8.26
C PRO A 138 6.05 -1.29 7.79
N GLY A 139 5.08 -2.08 7.40
CA GLY A 139 3.80 -1.61 6.88
C GLY A 139 3.33 -2.47 5.74
N SER A 140 2.32 -2.03 5.01
CA SER A 140 1.84 -2.74 3.84
C SER A 140 2.84 -2.65 2.69
N TRP A 141 2.89 -3.70 1.86
CA TRP A 141 3.89 -3.83 0.82
C TRP A 141 3.32 -4.40 -0.48
N GLY A 142 4.04 -4.19 -1.55
CA GLY A 142 3.79 -4.76 -2.87
C GLY A 142 5.10 -5.07 -3.58
N LYS A 143 5.04 -5.86 -4.64
CA LYS A 143 6.20 -6.17 -5.48
C LYS A 143 5.76 -6.46 -6.92
N LEU A 144 6.65 -6.20 -7.86
CA LEU A 144 6.45 -6.51 -9.27
C LEU A 144 7.79 -6.68 -9.96
N ARG A 145 7.91 -7.72 -10.80
CA ARG A 145 8.91 -7.78 -11.87
C ARG A 145 8.33 -7.09 -13.10
N VAL A 146 9.01 -6.07 -13.60
CA VAL A 146 8.46 -5.17 -14.63
C VAL A 146 8.19 -5.89 -15.95
N SER A 147 8.96 -6.92 -16.30
CA SER A 147 8.65 -7.76 -17.47
C SER A 147 7.31 -8.48 -17.39
N HIS A 148 6.73 -8.61 -16.19
CA HIS A 148 5.40 -9.19 -15.96
C HIS A 148 4.31 -8.12 -15.71
N ARG A 149 4.50 -6.89 -16.17
CA ARG A 149 3.58 -5.76 -15.96
C ARG A 149 2.23 -5.86 -16.66
N ALA A 150 2.10 -6.74 -17.66
CA ALA A 150 0.88 -6.85 -18.45
C ALA A 150 -0.32 -7.26 -17.58
N LEU A 151 -1.36 -6.42 -17.56
CA LEU A 151 -2.59 -6.68 -16.82
C LEU A 151 -3.51 -7.68 -17.56
N ASP A 152 -4.29 -8.45 -16.82
CA ASP A 152 -5.40 -9.22 -17.35
C ASP A 152 -6.57 -8.28 -17.68
N THR A 153 -6.74 -8.00 -18.98
CA THR A 153 -7.77 -7.07 -19.47
C THR A 153 -9.20 -7.60 -19.34
N THR A 154 -9.38 -8.87 -18.95
CA THR A 154 -10.69 -9.46 -18.69
C THR A 154 -11.18 -9.17 -17.26
N LYS A 155 -10.34 -8.59 -16.42
CA LYS A 155 -10.60 -8.29 -15.01
C LYS A 155 -10.76 -6.80 -14.78
N ASP A 156 -11.46 -6.45 -13.70
CA ASP A 156 -11.48 -5.08 -13.21
C ASP A 156 -10.17 -4.78 -12.44
N ASN A 157 -9.35 -3.93 -13.01
CA ASN A 157 -8.07 -3.50 -12.44
C ASN A 157 -8.15 -2.12 -11.75
N SER A 158 -9.33 -1.60 -11.53
CA SER A 158 -9.52 -0.25 -10.97
C SER A 158 -8.99 -0.11 -9.54
N ILE A 159 -9.13 -1.16 -8.73
CA ILE A 159 -8.71 -1.21 -7.32
C ILE A 159 -7.44 -2.04 -7.16
N VAL A 160 -7.48 -3.30 -7.63
CA VAL A 160 -6.37 -4.25 -7.52
C VAL A 160 -5.91 -4.63 -8.92
N PRO A 161 -4.67 -4.31 -9.31
CA PRO A 161 -4.14 -4.72 -10.60
C PRO A 161 -3.92 -6.24 -10.61
N ILE A 162 -4.50 -6.91 -11.59
CA ILE A 162 -4.37 -8.35 -11.78
C ILE A 162 -3.50 -8.59 -13.00
N HIS A 163 -2.28 -9.09 -12.78
CA HIS A 163 -1.33 -9.36 -13.86
C HIS A 163 -1.65 -10.68 -14.56
N SER A 164 -1.50 -10.69 -15.87
CA SER A 164 -1.81 -11.86 -16.70
C SER A 164 -0.78 -12.98 -16.55
N HIS A 165 0.48 -12.63 -16.32
CA HIS A 165 1.64 -13.55 -16.28
C HIS A 165 1.76 -14.50 -17.49
N LEU A 166 1.19 -14.11 -18.65
CA LEU A 166 1.19 -14.96 -19.86
C LEU A 166 2.49 -14.83 -20.66
N LYS A 167 3.22 -13.73 -20.52
CA LYS A 167 4.46 -13.46 -21.24
C LYS A 167 5.35 -12.53 -20.43
N GLU A 168 6.64 -12.58 -20.73
CA GLU A 168 7.61 -11.59 -20.30
C GLU A 168 7.75 -10.50 -21.36
N GLU A 169 7.71 -9.23 -20.92
CA GLU A 169 7.90 -8.05 -21.77
C GLU A 169 9.10 -7.26 -21.26
N LYS A 170 10.29 -7.69 -21.70
CA LYS A 170 11.55 -7.03 -21.36
C LYS A 170 11.59 -5.59 -21.84
N LEU A 171 12.42 -4.77 -21.21
CA LEU A 171 12.62 -3.36 -21.52
C LEU A 171 13.77 -3.19 -22.51
N SER A 172 13.63 -2.19 -23.38
CA SER A 172 14.74 -1.65 -24.17
C SER A 172 15.44 -0.55 -23.39
N GLU A 173 16.70 -0.27 -23.73
CA GLU A 173 17.44 0.86 -23.13
C GLU A 173 16.70 2.18 -23.35
N GLY A 174 16.44 2.94 -22.28
CA GLY A 174 15.72 4.20 -22.33
C GLY A 174 14.19 4.07 -22.48
N GLU A 175 13.64 2.87 -22.48
CA GLU A 175 12.20 2.67 -22.57
C GLU A 175 11.54 3.00 -21.24
N ILE A 176 10.55 3.92 -21.29
CA ILE A 176 9.73 4.29 -20.12
C ILE A 176 8.39 3.58 -20.23
N VAL A 177 8.05 2.77 -19.25
CA VAL A 177 6.81 1.99 -19.25
C VAL A 177 5.97 2.25 -18.01
N PRO A 178 4.61 2.21 -18.13
CA PRO A 178 3.75 2.23 -16.95
C PRO A 178 3.68 0.86 -16.29
N VAL A 179 3.65 0.86 -14.97
CA VAL A 179 3.40 -0.32 -14.15
C VAL A 179 2.35 -0.01 -13.09
N GLU A 180 1.50 -0.97 -12.78
CA GLU A 180 0.57 -0.91 -11.66
C GLU A 180 0.88 -2.03 -10.68
N ILE A 181 1.07 -1.67 -9.40
CA ILE A 181 1.52 -2.59 -8.37
C ILE A 181 0.48 -2.62 -7.25
N GLU A 182 -0.04 -3.79 -6.93
CA GLU A 182 -0.86 -3.98 -5.75
C GLU A 182 -0.02 -3.74 -4.49
N ILE A 183 -0.58 -2.99 -3.54
CA ILE A 183 -0.11 -2.92 -2.17
C ILE A 183 -1.14 -3.63 -1.30
N PHE A 184 -0.71 -4.65 -0.56
CA PHE A 184 -1.59 -5.49 0.24
C PHE A 184 -2.47 -4.66 1.17
N PRO A 185 -3.72 -5.14 1.44
CA PRO A 185 -4.68 -4.39 2.21
C PRO A 185 -4.16 -4.15 3.63
N ILE A 186 -4.42 -2.96 4.12
CA ILE A 186 -4.15 -2.54 5.49
C ILE A 186 -5.40 -1.89 6.07
N SER A 187 -5.50 -1.84 7.39
CA SER A 187 -6.47 -1.01 8.10
C SER A 187 -5.73 -0.27 9.20
N ARG A 188 -5.48 1.01 8.98
CA ARG A 188 -4.64 1.84 9.86
C ARG A 188 -5.09 3.29 9.86
N ILE A 189 -4.96 3.95 11.00
CA ILE A 189 -5.16 5.39 11.17
C ILE A 189 -3.83 6.14 11.05
N TRP A 190 -3.85 7.30 10.42
CA TRP A 190 -2.82 8.34 10.50
C TRP A 190 -3.44 9.54 11.18
N HIS A 191 -2.88 9.99 12.28
CA HIS A 191 -3.34 11.17 12.99
C HIS A 191 -2.82 12.44 12.34
N LYS A 192 -3.49 13.57 12.64
CA LYS A 192 -3.02 14.87 12.21
C LYS A 192 -1.56 15.10 12.58
N GLY A 193 -0.75 15.48 11.60
CA GLY A 193 0.69 15.68 11.74
C GLY A 193 1.54 14.46 11.40
N GLU A 194 0.98 13.25 11.43
CA GLU A 194 1.69 12.05 11.00
C GLU A 194 1.83 11.98 9.48
N LYS A 195 2.80 11.20 9.02
CA LYS A 195 3.18 11.14 7.61
C LYS A 195 2.96 9.73 7.04
N LEU A 196 2.45 9.70 5.82
CA LEU A 196 2.47 8.52 4.96
C LEU A 196 3.68 8.64 4.04
N GLN A 197 4.53 7.62 4.05
CA GLN A 197 5.66 7.52 3.14
C GLN A 197 5.52 6.26 2.30
N ILE A 198 5.67 6.41 0.98
CA ILE A 198 5.88 5.28 0.08
C ILE A 198 7.37 5.16 -0.22
N ARG A 199 7.92 3.96 -0.07
CA ARG A 199 9.30 3.64 -0.41
C ARG A 199 9.32 2.67 -1.57
N VAL A 200 10.11 2.98 -2.59
CA VAL A 200 10.35 2.15 -3.77
C VAL A 200 11.82 1.75 -3.77
N ALA A 201 12.11 0.46 -3.82
CA ALA A 201 13.46 -0.09 -3.76
C ALA A 201 13.64 -1.24 -4.76
N GLY A 202 14.88 -1.59 -5.05
CA GLY A 202 15.23 -2.79 -5.81
C GLY A 202 15.37 -4.05 -4.95
N HIS A 203 15.17 -3.93 -3.66
CA HIS A 203 15.28 -5.02 -2.70
C HIS A 203 14.16 -4.96 -1.67
N TYR A 204 13.88 -6.09 -1.03
CA TYR A 204 12.86 -6.16 0.02
C TYR A 204 13.31 -5.41 1.27
N ILE A 205 12.48 -4.50 1.75
CA ILE A 205 12.73 -3.71 2.96
C ILE A 205 12.24 -4.51 4.15
N ARG A 206 13.15 -4.87 5.05
CA ARG A 206 12.88 -5.73 6.19
C ARG A 206 13.22 -5.09 7.51
N ASP A 207 12.55 -5.60 8.54
CA ASP A 207 13.05 -5.53 9.90
C ASP A 207 14.37 -6.32 9.96
N PRO A 208 15.45 -5.75 10.52
CA PRO A 208 16.76 -6.40 10.61
C PRO A 208 16.76 -7.73 11.39
N TRP A 209 15.68 -8.05 12.09
CA TRP A 209 15.51 -9.31 12.82
C TRP A 209 15.01 -10.47 11.96
N PHE A 210 14.61 -10.23 10.72
CA PHE A 210 14.19 -11.28 9.79
C PHE A 210 15.34 -11.69 8.88
N GLU A 211 15.68 -12.97 8.90
CA GLU A 211 16.60 -13.52 7.91
C GLU A 211 16.08 -13.30 6.49
N PRO A 212 16.94 -12.89 5.58
CA PRO A 212 16.56 -12.65 4.21
C PRO A 212 16.10 -13.95 3.54
N PHE A 213 14.82 -13.98 3.10
CA PHE A 213 14.48 -14.85 1.99
C PHE A 213 15.30 -14.37 0.79
N THR A 214 16.26 -15.13 0.38
CA THR A 214 17.04 -14.85 -0.81
C THR A 214 16.18 -15.22 -2.00
N TRP A 215 15.77 -14.21 -2.76
CA TRP A 215 15.21 -14.40 -4.09
C TRP A 215 16.26 -14.05 -5.12
N GLU A 216 16.25 -14.76 -6.24
CA GLU A 216 17.05 -14.40 -7.37
C GLU A 216 16.47 -13.16 -8.02
N LEU A 217 17.07 -11.99 -7.75
CA LEU A 217 16.68 -10.71 -8.29
C LEU A 217 17.35 -10.47 -9.63
N CYS A 218 16.65 -9.82 -10.56
CA CYS A 218 17.21 -9.44 -11.86
C CYS A 218 17.92 -8.08 -11.85
N ASN A 219 17.88 -7.35 -10.74
CA ASN A 219 18.29 -5.95 -10.66
C ASN A 219 19.78 -5.70 -10.92
N LYS A 220 20.04 -4.72 -11.80
CA LYS A 220 21.38 -4.17 -12.14
C LYS A 220 21.24 -2.71 -12.55
N GLY A 221 22.32 -1.94 -12.39
CA GLY A 221 22.36 -0.56 -12.89
C GLY A 221 21.51 0.37 -12.05
N THR A 222 20.66 1.17 -12.71
CA THR A 222 19.89 2.25 -12.07
C THR A 222 18.42 2.12 -12.42
N HIS A 223 17.56 2.22 -11.40
CA HIS A 223 16.12 2.40 -11.56
C HIS A 223 15.78 3.88 -11.61
N VAL A 224 14.89 4.27 -12.50
CA VAL A 224 14.38 5.65 -12.64
C VAL A 224 12.87 5.64 -12.55
N ILE A 225 12.29 6.54 -11.74
CA ILE A 225 10.87 6.81 -11.64
C ILE A 225 10.61 8.18 -12.22
N HIS A 226 9.74 8.27 -13.22
CA HIS A 226 9.37 9.51 -13.89
C HIS A 226 8.08 10.06 -13.30
N THR A 227 8.04 11.39 -13.10
CA THR A 227 6.88 12.11 -12.58
C THR A 227 6.67 13.39 -13.37
N VAL A 228 5.56 13.45 -14.12
CA VAL A 228 5.10 14.62 -14.86
C VAL A 228 3.70 14.34 -15.41
N SER A 229 3.00 15.33 -15.96
CA SER A 229 1.64 15.19 -16.45
C SER A 229 1.40 14.00 -17.38
N GLU A 230 2.33 13.68 -18.28
CA GLU A 230 2.27 12.51 -19.17
C GLU A 230 2.71 11.20 -18.50
N TYR A 231 3.55 11.29 -17.44
CA TYR A 231 4.00 10.18 -16.62
C TYR A 231 3.35 10.28 -15.22
N ASP A 232 2.02 10.17 -15.19
CA ASP A 232 1.18 10.31 -14.01
C ASP A 232 1.41 9.20 -12.95
N SER A 233 2.57 9.20 -12.33
CA SER A 233 2.88 8.30 -11.21
C SER A 233 2.08 8.70 -9.97
N TYR A 234 1.29 7.78 -9.41
CA TYR A 234 0.46 8.05 -8.24
C TYR A 234 0.27 6.83 -7.34
N LEU A 235 0.09 7.11 -6.05
CA LEU A 235 -0.42 6.16 -5.06
C LEU A 235 -1.93 6.34 -4.92
N GLN A 236 -2.72 5.30 -5.16
CA GLN A 236 -4.15 5.27 -4.86
C GLN A 236 -4.36 4.63 -3.49
N ILE A 237 -5.01 5.35 -2.57
CA ILE A 237 -5.28 4.90 -1.21
C ILE A 237 -6.78 4.79 -0.94
N PRO A 238 -7.25 3.76 -0.18
CA PRO A 238 -8.64 3.58 0.23
C PRO A 238 -8.93 4.38 1.51
N VAL A 239 -9.32 5.63 1.37
CA VAL A 239 -9.66 6.49 2.51
C VAL A 239 -11.07 6.20 3.01
N ILE A 240 -11.22 6.04 4.32
CA ILE A 240 -12.50 5.90 4.97
C ILE A 240 -12.92 7.26 5.52
N PRO A 241 -14.00 7.87 5.03
CA PRO A 241 -14.51 9.11 5.55
C PRO A 241 -14.81 9.00 7.05
N ALA A 242 -14.41 10.03 7.82
CA ALA A 242 -14.82 10.12 9.22
C ALA A 242 -16.35 9.99 9.28
N ARG A 243 -16.85 9.10 10.11
CA ARG A 243 -18.29 9.05 10.39
C ARG A 243 -18.61 10.40 11.01
N LEU A 244 -19.45 11.18 10.37
CA LEU A 244 -20.14 12.25 11.07
C LEU A 244 -20.77 11.59 12.29
N GLN A 245 -20.36 11.97 13.49
CA GLN A 245 -21.03 11.54 14.71
C GLN A 245 -22.44 12.14 14.67
N ALA A 246 -23.34 11.45 14.02
CA ALA A 246 -24.75 11.72 14.13
C ALA A 246 -25.15 11.18 15.51
N GLY A 247 -25.22 12.07 16.49
CA GLY A 247 -25.89 11.92 17.78
C GLY A 247 -25.40 10.72 18.61
N GLU A 248 -25.07 10.98 19.84
CA GLU A 248 -24.75 9.99 20.86
C GLU A 248 -25.54 8.71 20.70
N PHE A 249 -24.87 7.59 20.56
CA PHE A 249 -25.46 6.28 20.78
C PHE A 249 -25.91 6.24 22.23
N VAL A 250 -27.17 6.55 22.48
CA VAL A 250 -27.80 6.25 23.77
C VAL A 250 -27.69 4.73 23.94
N ARG A 251 -26.78 4.29 24.79
CA ARG A 251 -26.75 2.90 25.28
C ARG A 251 -28.10 2.66 25.97
N ARG A 252 -28.93 1.84 25.37
CA ARG A 252 -30.03 1.16 26.06
C ARG A 252 -29.58 -0.21 26.53
#